data_fc7aa8d2ed7694a8926dbb85804181e7
#
_entry.id   fc7aa8d2ed7694a8926dbb85804181e7
#
_cell.length_a   1.000
_cell.length_b   1.000
_cell.length_c   1.000
_cell.angle_alpha   90.00
_cell.angle_beta   90.00
_cell.angle_gamma   90.00
#
_symmetry.space_group_name_H-M   'P 1'
#
loop_
_entity.id
_entity.type
_entity.pdbx_description
1 polymer ?
#
loop_
_entity_poly.entity_id
_entity_poly.type
_entity_poly.pdbx_seq_one_letter_code
_entity_poly.pdbx_strand_id
1 'polypeptide(L)'
;MTPAGRFAPSPSGRIHLGNILCCLLAWLSIRQKDGRVLLRIEDLDTARCPRRYSEQMLEDLHWLGLDWDEGPEVSGPQEPYYQSERTALYEAALQKLTEQDLVYPCFCTRAELHAASAPHREDGQVLYAGTCRDLTAEQIAEKSLLRAPAQRLRVPDELWSFTDGHMGFYQENLARDCGDFLLRRSDGMFAYQLAVVLDDAAMGVTEVVRGADLLDSTPRQLYLYHLLGLKAPEFIHFPLLLTADGRRLSKRNADAGLDDLRPRFSAAEILGRLAFLAGFNPDASPKTAEELLKDFSWDKLPREDIRIPDGFFADKGAV
;
A
#
# COMPACT_ATOMS: atom_id res chain seq x y z
N MET A 1 12.41 9.38 19.27
CA MET A 1 11.81 10.01 18.07
C MET A 1 10.31 10.02 18.26
N THR A 2 9.64 11.09 17.87
CA THR A 2 8.17 11.13 17.85
C THR A 2 7.66 10.06 16.88
N PRO A 3 6.68 9.21 17.25
CA PRO A 3 6.10 8.26 16.34
C PRO A 3 5.55 8.94 15.08
N ALA A 4 5.63 8.28 13.93
CA ALA A 4 5.13 8.80 12.66
C ALA A 4 4.45 7.69 11.86
N GLY A 5 3.16 7.88 11.58
CA GLY A 5 2.38 7.05 10.68
C GLY A 5 2.14 7.77 9.36
N ARG A 6 1.59 7.06 8.36
CA ARG A 6 1.31 7.69 7.08
C ARG A 6 0.00 7.24 6.45
N PHE A 7 -0.65 8.20 5.77
CA PHE A 7 -1.57 7.92 4.67
C PHE A 7 -0.75 7.84 3.39
N ALA A 8 -0.86 6.77 2.65
CA ALA A 8 -0.11 6.59 1.42
C ALA A 8 -1.02 6.08 0.28
N PRO A 9 -2.05 6.85 -0.08
CA PRO A 9 -3.01 6.42 -1.08
C PRO A 9 -2.52 6.64 -2.51
N SER A 10 -2.89 5.72 -3.42
CA SER A 10 -2.71 5.89 -4.86
C SER A 10 -3.96 6.55 -5.47
N PRO A 11 -3.88 7.78 -6.01
CA PRO A 11 -5.01 8.53 -6.50
C PRO A 11 -5.43 8.08 -7.91
N SER A 12 -5.83 6.84 -8.07
CA SER A 12 -6.26 6.25 -9.36
C SER A 12 -7.77 6.39 -9.62
N GLY A 13 -8.44 7.31 -8.96
CA GLY A 13 -9.88 7.62 -8.96
C GLY A 13 -10.34 8.01 -7.55
N ARG A 14 -11.67 8.19 -7.37
CA ARG A 14 -12.24 8.52 -6.06
C ARG A 14 -11.94 7.44 -5.02
N ILE A 15 -11.84 7.84 -3.75
CA ILE A 15 -11.65 6.90 -2.65
C ILE A 15 -12.92 6.09 -2.41
N HIS A 16 -12.77 4.84 -2.02
CA HIS A 16 -13.85 3.94 -1.62
C HIS A 16 -13.75 3.60 -0.13
N LEU A 17 -14.76 2.94 0.42
CA LEU A 17 -14.84 2.62 1.86
C LEU A 17 -13.58 1.94 2.40
N GLY A 18 -12.93 1.06 1.62
CA GLY A 18 -11.66 0.41 2.04
C GLY A 18 -10.50 1.39 2.19
N ASN A 19 -10.40 2.41 1.31
CA ASN A 19 -9.40 3.47 1.45
C ASN A 19 -9.70 4.35 2.67
N ILE A 20 -10.99 4.67 2.91
CA ILE A 20 -11.42 5.46 4.05
C ILE A 20 -11.07 4.73 5.36
N LEU A 21 -11.38 3.43 5.45
CA LEU A 21 -11.02 2.63 6.62
C LEU A 21 -9.50 2.60 6.83
N CYS A 22 -8.72 2.43 5.76
CA CYS A 22 -7.25 2.46 5.82
C CYS A 22 -6.74 3.79 6.41
N CYS A 23 -7.21 4.93 5.88
CA CYS A 23 -6.80 6.24 6.38
C CYS A 23 -7.26 6.46 7.83
N LEU A 24 -8.49 6.06 8.17
CA LEU A 24 -9.01 6.16 9.53
C LEU A 24 -8.18 5.33 10.53
N LEU A 25 -7.90 4.06 10.22
CA LEU A 25 -7.12 3.20 11.11
C LEU A 25 -5.66 3.68 11.27
N ALA A 26 -5.04 4.14 10.20
CA ALA A 26 -3.70 4.72 10.25
C ALA A 26 -3.67 6.00 11.10
N TRP A 27 -4.69 6.86 10.97
CA TRP A 27 -4.84 8.07 11.76
C TRP A 27 -5.05 7.75 13.24
N LEU A 28 -6.00 6.87 13.56
CA LEU A 28 -6.31 6.47 14.93
C LEU A 28 -5.11 5.84 15.63
N SER A 29 -4.42 4.92 14.96
CA SER A 29 -3.26 4.21 15.52
C SER A 29 -2.13 5.16 15.92
N ILE A 30 -1.80 6.10 15.06
CA ILE A 30 -0.68 7.01 15.31
C ILE A 30 -1.06 8.16 16.26
N ARG A 31 -2.29 8.67 16.19
CA ARG A 31 -2.80 9.71 17.08
C ARG A 31 -2.92 9.23 18.53
N GLN A 32 -3.25 7.95 18.77
CA GLN A 32 -3.20 7.36 20.13
C GLN A 32 -1.80 7.37 20.76
N LYS A 33 -0.75 7.43 19.93
CA LYS A 33 0.65 7.49 20.36
C LYS A 33 1.20 8.91 20.40
N ASP A 34 0.32 9.94 20.31
CA ASP A 34 0.68 11.35 20.14
C ASP A 34 1.69 11.55 18.98
N GLY A 35 1.55 10.75 17.93
CA GLY A 35 2.43 10.71 16.77
C GLY A 35 1.98 11.63 15.64
N ARG A 36 2.89 11.83 14.66
CA ARG A 36 2.67 12.61 13.46
C ARG A 36 2.01 11.77 12.38
N VAL A 37 1.05 12.35 11.67
CA VAL A 37 0.47 11.80 10.45
C VAL A 37 1.13 12.44 9.25
N LEU A 38 1.68 11.62 8.35
CA LEU A 38 2.18 12.06 7.05
C LEU A 38 1.20 11.68 5.95
N LEU A 39 0.97 12.58 5.01
CA LEU A 39 0.25 12.25 3.77
C LEU A 39 1.24 12.20 2.61
N ARG A 40 1.35 11.04 1.98
CA ARG A 40 2.13 10.83 0.75
C ARG A 40 1.23 10.36 -0.37
N ILE A 41 1.33 11.00 -1.51
CA ILE A 41 0.57 10.64 -2.72
C ILE A 41 1.40 9.63 -3.54
N GLU A 42 0.87 8.41 -3.70
CA GLU A 42 1.52 7.34 -4.45
C GLU A 42 1.09 7.35 -5.92
N ASP A 43 1.66 8.27 -6.68
CA ASP A 43 1.34 8.60 -8.07
C ASP A 43 2.47 8.20 -9.05
N LEU A 44 3.20 7.14 -8.80
CA LEU A 44 4.26 6.62 -9.69
C LEU A 44 3.78 6.47 -11.14
N ASP A 45 2.56 5.96 -11.32
CA ASP A 45 1.89 5.89 -12.62
C ASP A 45 1.03 7.16 -12.85
N THR A 46 1.67 8.22 -13.29
CA THR A 46 1.02 9.53 -13.50
C THR A 46 -0.11 9.48 -14.54
N ALA A 47 -0.07 8.52 -15.46
CA ALA A 47 -1.15 8.33 -16.44
C ALA A 47 -2.42 7.78 -15.78
N ARG A 48 -2.28 6.88 -14.81
CA ARG A 48 -3.39 6.33 -14.03
C ARG A 48 -3.76 7.19 -12.82
N CYS A 49 -2.84 8.02 -12.36
CA CYS A 49 -2.96 8.87 -11.17
C CYS A 49 -2.80 10.36 -11.54
N PRO A 50 -3.67 10.93 -12.39
CA PRO A 50 -3.59 12.34 -12.75
C PRO A 50 -3.84 13.22 -11.53
N ARG A 51 -3.19 14.39 -11.47
CA ARG A 51 -3.16 15.34 -10.33
C ARG A 51 -4.56 15.64 -9.78
N ARG A 52 -5.56 15.80 -10.63
CA ARG A 52 -6.95 16.04 -10.22
C ARG A 52 -7.52 15.01 -9.23
N TYR A 53 -7.06 13.76 -9.30
CA TYR A 53 -7.53 12.73 -8.36
C TYR A 53 -6.85 12.84 -7.00
N SER A 54 -5.60 13.32 -6.94
CA SER A 54 -4.99 13.63 -5.65
C SER A 54 -5.65 14.85 -5.01
N GLU A 55 -5.94 15.90 -5.77
CA GLU A 55 -6.68 17.08 -5.28
C GLU A 55 -8.06 16.69 -4.70
N GLN A 56 -8.83 15.89 -5.43
CA GLN A 56 -10.09 15.36 -4.93
C GLN A 56 -9.94 14.53 -3.65
N MET A 57 -8.86 13.76 -3.56
CA MET A 57 -8.57 12.93 -2.38
C MET A 57 -8.24 13.79 -1.16
N LEU A 58 -7.50 14.90 -1.32
CA LEU A 58 -7.26 15.86 -0.25
C LEU A 58 -8.58 16.46 0.27
N GLU A 59 -9.45 16.90 -0.64
CA GLU A 59 -10.78 17.38 -0.29
C GLU A 59 -11.63 16.34 0.46
N ASP A 60 -11.54 15.07 0.02
CA ASP A 60 -12.27 13.97 0.64
C ASP A 60 -11.75 13.67 2.06
N LEU A 61 -10.43 13.68 2.29
CA LEU A 61 -9.83 13.50 3.61
C LEU A 61 -10.19 14.65 4.56
N HIS A 62 -10.12 15.88 4.09
CA HIS A 62 -10.58 17.06 4.88
C HIS A 62 -12.06 16.95 5.24
N TRP A 63 -12.91 16.59 4.28
CA TRP A 63 -14.35 16.41 4.54
C TRP A 63 -14.63 15.30 5.57
N LEU A 64 -13.80 14.23 5.59
CA LEU A 64 -13.88 13.17 6.58
C LEU A 64 -13.36 13.59 7.95
N GLY A 65 -12.71 14.75 8.08
CA GLY A 65 -12.06 15.19 9.32
C GLY A 65 -10.76 14.46 9.63
N LEU A 66 -10.07 13.93 8.60
CA LEU A 66 -8.78 13.28 8.71
C LEU A 66 -7.70 14.28 8.30
N ASP A 67 -7.02 14.82 9.27
CA ASP A 67 -5.91 15.76 9.10
C ASP A 67 -4.54 15.08 9.01
N TRP A 68 -3.53 15.84 8.61
CA TRP A 68 -2.13 15.41 8.60
C TRP A 68 -1.19 16.56 8.98
N ASP A 69 -0.02 16.20 9.51
CA ASP A 69 0.97 17.17 10.01
C ASP A 69 2.02 17.51 8.94
N GLU A 70 2.26 16.60 8.00
CA GLU A 70 3.19 16.78 6.88
C GLU A 70 2.60 16.17 5.62
N GLY A 71 2.75 16.85 4.49
CA GLY A 71 2.16 16.37 3.23
C GLY A 71 1.81 17.52 2.27
N PRO A 72 1.12 17.23 1.17
CA PRO A 72 0.56 18.26 0.32
C PRO A 72 -0.28 19.27 1.15
N GLU A 73 -0.23 20.54 0.78
CA GLU A 73 -0.91 21.69 1.41
C GLU A 73 -0.33 22.13 2.77
N VAL A 74 0.28 21.24 3.55
CA VAL A 74 0.84 21.57 4.87
C VAL A 74 2.34 21.78 4.81
N SER A 75 3.01 21.22 3.79
CA SER A 75 4.47 21.19 3.69
C SER A 75 5.16 20.38 4.81
N GLY A 76 6.48 20.41 4.87
CA GLY A 76 7.27 19.72 5.89
C GLY A 76 8.69 19.45 5.43
N PRO A 77 9.55 18.89 6.29
CA PRO A 77 10.99 18.73 6.02
C PRO A 77 11.31 17.65 4.98
N GLN A 78 10.33 16.83 4.58
CA GLN A 78 10.52 15.65 3.72
C GLN A 78 9.95 15.81 2.32
N GLU A 79 9.67 17.05 1.90
CA GLU A 79 9.22 17.34 0.53
C GLU A 79 10.17 16.76 -0.54
N PRO A 80 9.63 16.40 -1.73
CA PRO A 80 8.22 16.45 -2.13
C PRO A 80 7.43 15.24 -1.60
N TYR A 81 6.09 15.41 -1.45
CA TYR A 81 5.18 14.36 -0.95
C TYR A 81 4.43 13.61 -2.06
N TYR A 82 4.82 13.80 -3.31
CA TYR A 82 4.36 13.07 -4.48
C TYR A 82 5.46 12.12 -4.95
N GLN A 83 5.16 10.83 -5.11
CA GLN A 83 6.18 9.85 -5.50
C GLN A 83 6.75 10.12 -6.88
N SER A 84 5.94 10.64 -7.82
CA SER A 84 6.39 11.03 -9.15
C SER A 84 7.50 12.10 -9.15
N GLU A 85 7.61 12.89 -8.09
CA GLU A 85 8.60 13.95 -7.92
C GLU A 85 9.86 13.47 -7.17
N ARG A 86 9.93 12.19 -6.73
CA ARG A 86 11.03 11.62 -5.93
C ARG A 86 11.96 10.69 -6.70
N THR A 87 11.89 10.71 -8.01
CA THR A 87 12.62 9.78 -8.92
C THR A 87 14.13 9.73 -8.63
N ALA A 88 14.76 10.84 -8.28
CA ALA A 88 16.20 10.89 -7.96
C ALA A 88 16.57 10.01 -6.75
N LEU A 89 15.71 9.93 -5.73
CA LEU A 89 15.90 9.05 -4.57
C LEU A 89 15.88 7.57 -4.98
N TYR A 90 14.93 7.20 -5.84
CA TYR A 90 14.78 5.83 -6.32
C TYR A 90 15.92 5.41 -7.25
N GLU A 91 16.39 6.32 -8.11
CA GLU A 91 17.52 6.09 -9.00
C GLU A 91 18.81 5.83 -8.22
N ALA A 92 19.09 6.65 -7.19
CA ALA A 92 20.27 6.47 -6.34
C ALA A 92 20.26 5.13 -5.60
N ALA A 93 19.10 4.68 -5.11
CA ALA A 93 18.98 3.38 -4.46
C ALA A 93 19.12 2.21 -5.45
N LEU A 94 18.52 2.33 -6.65
CA LEU A 94 18.68 1.34 -7.71
C LEU A 94 20.15 1.20 -8.12
N GLN A 95 20.86 2.33 -8.28
CA GLN A 95 22.29 2.33 -8.59
C GLN A 95 23.09 1.62 -7.51
N LYS A 96 22.86 1.93 -6.22
CA LYS A 96 23.52 1.28 -5.08
C LYS A 96 23.34 -0.24 -5.10
N LEU A 97 22.13 -0.73 -5.37
CA LEU A 97 21.85 -2.16 -5.47
C LEU A 97 22.49 -2.80 -6.71
N THR A 98 22.60 -2.06 -7.81
CA THR A 98 23.27 -2.53 -9.03
C THR A 98 24.78 -2.66 -8.84
N GLU A 99 25.42 -1.72 -8.15
CA GLU A 99 26.85 -1.77 -7.81
C GLU A 99 27.21 -2.96 -6.90
N GLN A 100 26.21 -3.50 -6.18
CA GLN A 100 26.34 -4.72 -5.35
C GLN A 100 26.03 -6.02 -6.11
N ASP A 101 25.83 -5.97 -7.43
CA ASP A 101 25.40 -7.10 -8.29
C ASP A 101 24.07 -7.76 -7.84
N LEU A 102 23.24 -7.01 -7.16
CA LEU A 102 21.91 -7.47 -6.70
C LEU A 102 20.80 -7.25 -7.72
N VAL A 103 21.08 -6.50 -8.79
CA VAL A 103 20.09 -6.14 -9.82
C VAL A 103 20.52 -6.69 -11.18
N TYR A 104 19.56 -7.17 -11.94
CA TYR A 104 19.79 -7.66 -13.30
C TYR A 104 18.66 -7.26 -14.26
N PRO A 105 18.96 -7.14 -15.57
CA PRO A 105 17.98 -6.80 -16.59
C PRO A 105 17.07 -7.98 -16.91
N CYS A 106 15.76 -7.71 -16.99
CA CYS A 106 14.74 -8.69 -17.34
C CYS A 106 13.99 -8.26 -18.60
N PHE A 107 13.96 -9.12 -19.59
CA PHE A 107 13.35 -8.88 -20.90
C PHE A 107 12.00 -9.60 -21.08
N CYS A 108 11.48 -10.28 -20.09
CA CYS A 108 10.22 -11.02 -20.17
C CYS A 108 9.04 -10.08 -20.35
N THR A 109 8.13 -10.42 -21.27
CA THR A 109 6.82 -9.80 -21.42
C THR A 109 5.85 -10.33 -20.37
N ARG A 110 4.72 -9.63 -20.16
CA ARG A 110 3.63 -10.16 -19.33
C ARG A 110 3.09 -11.50 -19.84
N ALA A 111 2.96 -11.64 -21.17
CA ALA A 111 2.48 -12.88 -21.78
C ALA A 111 3.44 -14.06 -21.51
N GLU A 112 4.75 -13.84 -21.62
CA GLU A 112 5.76 -14.87 -21.30
C GLU A 112 5.76 -15.24 -19.81
N LEU A 113 5.57 -14.28 -18.91
CA LEU A 113 5.45 -14.54 -17.48
C LEU A 113 4.22 -15.38 -17.14
N HIS A 114 3.09 -15.16 -17.81
CA HIS A 114 1.87 -15.96 -17.63
C HIS A 114 1.92 -17.30 -18.35
N ALA A 115 2.64 -17.41 -19.47
CA ALA A 115 2.78 -18.66 -20.23
C ALA A 115 3.83 -19.61 -19.64
N ALA A 116 4.87 -19.08 -19.00
CA ALA A 116 5.79 -19.89 -18.23
C ALA A 116 4.96 -20.61 -17.14
N SER A 117 5.07 -21.95 -17.07
CA SER A 117 4.34 -22.82 -16.13
C SER A 117 4.77 -22.56 -14.68
N ALA A 118 4.84 -21.29 -14.29
CA ALA A 118 5.10 -20.90 -12.92
C ALA A 118 3.91 -21.33 -12.06
N PRO A 119 4.10 -21.91 -10.89
CA PRO A 119 3.03 -22.10 -9.96
C PRO A 119 2.40 -20.73 -9.71
N HIS A 120 1.12 -20.61 -10.05
CA HIS A 120 0.35 -19.45 -9.63
C HIS A 120 0.15 -19.59 -8.12
N ARG A 121 0.45 -18.53 -7.35
CA ARG A 121 -0.03 -18.46 -5.98
C ARG A 121 -1.56 -18.53 -5.97
N GLU A 122 -2.15 -18.95 -4.87
CA GLU A 122 -3.62 -19.02 -4.71
C GLU A 122 -4.32 -17.68 -5.01
N ASP A 123 -3.60 -16.55 -4.88
CA ASP A 123 -4.05 -15.20 -5.21
C ASP A 123 -3.90 -14.81 -6.70
N GLY A 124 -3.42 -15.73 -7.56
CA GLY A 124 -3.20 -15.49 -8.99
C GLY A 124 -1.94 -14.69 -9.34
N GLN A 125 -1.07 -14.39 -8.38
CA GLN A 125 0.22 -13.76 -8.66
C GLN A 125 1.16 -14.77 -9.35
N VAL A 126 1.86 -14.30 -10.39
CA VAL A 126 2.84 -15.09 -11.13
C VAL A 126 4.18 -15.05 -10.42
N LEU A 127 4.63 -16.20 -9.92
CA LEU A 127 5.97 -16.34 -9.40
C LEU A 127 6.98 -16.28 -10.57
N TYR A 128 7.94 -15.38 -10.48
CA TYR A 128 8.95 -15.26 -11.53
C TYR A 128 10.00 -16.39 -11.45
N ALA A 129 10.10 -17.17 -12.52
CA ALA A 129 10.97 -18.36 -12.60
C ALA A 129 12.48 -18.07 -12.80
N GLY A 130 12.92 -16.79 -12.74
CA GLY A 130 14.34 -16.45 -12.90
C GLY A 130 14.87 -16.49 -14.35
N THR A 131 14.01 -16.52 -15.36
CA THR A 131 14.37 -16.70 -16.79
C THR A 131 15.51 -15.81 -17.29
N CYS A 132 15.64 -14.57 -16.79
CA CYS A 132 16.69 -13.65 -17.20
C CYS A 132 17.79 -13.50 -16.14
N ARG A 133 17.77 -14.27 -15.05
CA ARG A 133 18.64 -14.08 -13.89
C ARG A 133 20.14 -14.29 -14.23
N ASP A 134 20.41 -15.23 -15.12
CA ASP A 134 21.78 -15.68 -15.45
C ASP A 134 22.12 -15.49 -16.93
N LEU A 135 21.57 -14.44 -17.56
CA LEU A 135 21.92 -14.07 -18.93
C LEU A 135 23.36 -13.60 -19.00
N THR A 136 24.09 -14.04 -20.05
CA THR A 136 25.44 -13.53 -20.33
C THR A 136 25.41 -12.10 -20.86
N ALA A 137 26.55 -11.43 -20.82
CA ALA A 137 26.67 -10.05 -21.36
C ALA A 137 26.27 -9.96 -22.84
N GLU A 138 26.60 -10.99 -23.63
CA GLU A 138 26.24 -11.08 -25.06
C GLU A 138 24.73 -11.21 -25.23
N GLN A 139 24.09 -12.08 -24.45
CA GLN A 139 22.63 -12.25 -24.47
C GLN A 139 21.89 -10.99 -24.02
N ILE A 140 22.44 -10.28 -23.02
CA ILE A 140 21.90 -8.99 -22.57
C ILE A 140 22.01 -7.96 -23.68
N ALA A 141 23.17 -7.86 -24.34
CA ALA A 141 23.39 -6.93 -25.45
C ALA A 141 22.43 -7.20 -26.61
N GLU A 142 22.28 -8.46 -27.03
CA GLU A 142 21.35 -8.87 -28.09
C GLU A 142 19.90 -8.51 -27.77
N LYS A 143 19.44 -8.88 -26.56
CA LYS A 143 18.05 -8.59 -26.13
C LYS A 143 17.79 -7.09 -25.97
N SER A 144 18.80 -6.32 -25.57
CA SER A 144 18.69 -4.86 -25.43
C SER A 144 18.49 -4.14 -26.77
N LEU A 145 18.90 -4.73 -27.89
CA LEU A 145 18.61 -4.20 -29.23
C LEU A 145 17.12 -4.33 -29.58
N LEU A 146 16.42 -5.28 -28.98
CA LEU A 146 15.02 -5.58 -29.27
C LEU A 146 14.06 -4.80 -28.36
N ARG A 147 14.42 -4.60 -27.09
CA ARG A 147 13.58 -3.91 -26.11
C ARG A 147 14.36 -3.45 -24.89
N ALA A 148 13.86 -2.39 -24.25
CA ALA A 148 14.36 -1.93 -22.98
C ALA A 148 14.06 -2.96 -21.87
N PRO A 149 15.02 -3.28 -20.98
CA PRO A 149 14.81 -4.19 -19.89
C PRO A 149 14.06 -3.55 -18.72
N ALA A 150 13.32 -4.36 -17.99
CA ALA A 150 12.97 -4.08 -16.61
C ALA A 150 14.16 -4.41 -15.69
N GLN A 151 14.18 -3.89 -14.47
CA GLN A 151 15.21 -4.20 -13.47
C GLN A 151 14.61 -5.04 -12.35
N ARG A 152 15.20 -6.20 -12.08
CA ARG A 152 14.78 -7.09 -11.00
C ARG A 152 15.83 -7.21 -9.92
N LEU A 153 15.36 -7.32 -8.68
CA LEU A 153 16.19 -7.65 -7.52
C LEU A 153 16.36 -9.16 -7.43
N ARG A 154 17.60 -9.62 -7.23
CA ARG A 154 17.93 -11.00 -6.86
C ARG A 154 17.49 -11.24 -5.42
N VAL A 155 16.71 -12.28 -5.18
CA VAL A 155 16.34 -12.68 -3.81
C VAL A 155 17.04 -13.96 -3.40
N PRO A 156 17.39 -14.11 -2.09
CA PRO A 156 17.99 -15.33 -1.56
C PRO A 156 16.92 -16.40 -1.29
N ASP A 157 17.33 -17.68 -1.26
CA ASP A 157 16.51 -18.79 -0.75
C ASP A 157 16.57 -18.79 0.79
N GLU A 158 15.92 -17.79 1.40
CA GLU A 158 15.95 -17.54 2.84
C GLU A 158 14.54 -17.21 3.35
N LEU A 159 14.28 -17.60 4.60
CA LEU A 159 13.07 -17.23 5.32
C LEU A 159 13.22 -15.83 5.90
N TRP A 160 12.26 -14.98 5.58
CA TRP A 160 12.10 -13.66 6.17
C TRP A 160 10.81 -13.60 6.97
N SER A 161 10.92 -13.22 8.22
CA SER A 161 9.82 -13.22 9.18
C SER A 161 9.70 -11.91 9.92
N PHE A 162 8.50 -11.60 10.38
CA PHE A 162 8.22 -10.49 11.28
C PHE A 162 6.99 -10.81 12.13
N THR A 163 6.80 -10.04 13.19
CA THR A 163 5.55 -10.06 13.96
C THR A 163 4.76 -8.82 13.60
N ASP A 164 3.62 -9.04 12.96
CA ASP A 164 2.67 -7.97 12.63
C ASP A 164 1.93 -7.53 13.89
N GLY A 165 1.68 -6.22 13.99
CA GLY A 165 1.03 -5.64 15.17
C GLY A 165 -0.42 -6.07 15.38
N HIS A 166 -1.09 -6.64 14.36
CA HIS A 166 -2.46 -7.13 14.45
C HIS A 166 -2.60 -8.58 14.00
N MET A 167 -2.03 -8.96 12.84
CA MET A 167 -2.16 -10.31 12.27
C MET A 167 -1.26 -11.35 12.94
N GLY A 168 -0.26 -10.93 13.73
CA GLY A 168 0.64 -11.81 14.44
C GLY A 168 1.85 -12.25 13.61
N PHE A 169 2.41 -13.42 13.90
CA PHE A 169 3.62 -13.88 13.24
C PHE A 169 3.38 -14.26 11.78
N TYR A 170 4.24 -13.76 10.89
CA TYR A 170 4.21 -14.04 9.46
C TYR A 170 5.62 -14.31 8.92
N GLN A 171 5.76 -15.25 7.98
CA GLN A 171 7.02 -15.54 7.32
C GLN A 171 6.81 -16.01 5.88
N GLU A 172 7.78 -15.71 5.02
CA GLU A 172 7.88 -16.24 3.66
C GLU A 172 9.33 -16.59 3.32
N ASN A 173 9.50 -17.57 2.46
CA ASN A 173 10.77 -17.79 1.78
C ASN A 173 10.81 -16.94 0.51
N LEU A 174 11.74 -15.99 0.43
CA LEU A 174 11.75 -15.03 -0.67
C LEU A 174 11.88 -15.67 -2.06
N ALA A 175 12.71 -16.68 -2.22
CA ALA A 175 12.87 -17.33 -3.52
C ALA A 175 11.64 -18.16 -3.92
N ARG A 176 11.02 -18.85 -2.97
CA ARG A 176 9.93 -19.82 -3.22
C ARG A 176 8.57 -19.17 -3.28
N ASP A 177 8.35 -18.16 -2.43
CA ASP A 177 7.02 -17.55 -2.25
C ASP A 177 6.88 -16.23 -3.00
N CYS A 178 7.98 -15.52 -3.28
CA CYS A 178 8.00 -14.21 -3.94
C CYS A 178 8.70 -14.25 -5.31
N GLY A 179 9.88 -14.90 -5.40
CA GLY A 179 10.78 -14.81 -6.55
C GLY A 179 11.41 -13.42 -6.71
N ASP A 180 12.31 -13.30 -7.68
CA ASP A 180 12.95 -12.03 -8.00
C ASP A 180 11.91 -11.00 -8.45
N PHE A 181 11.81 -9.89 -7.76
CA PHE A 181 10.76 -8.89 -8.00
C PHE A 181 11.29 -7.62 -8.69
N LEU A 182 10.39 -6.89 -9.31
CA LEU A 182 10.72 -5.67 -10.04
C LEU A 182 11.08 -4.53 -9.08
N LEU A 183 12.16 -3.81 -9.42
CA LEU A 183 12.51 -2.50 -8.87
C LEU A 183 12.15 -1.37 -9.84
N ARG A 184 12.30 -1.62 -11.16
CA ARG A 184 11.94 -0.69 -12.22
C ARG A 184 11.36 -1.45 -13.41
N ARG A 185 10.30 -0.93 -14.00
CA ARG A 185 9.65 -1.47 -15.19
C ARG A 185 10.43 -1.08 -16.45
N SER A 186 10.18 -1.79 -17.55
CA SER A 186 10.81 -1.51 -18.84
C SER A 186 10.40 -0.17 -19.47
N ASP A 187 9.30 0.44 -19.02
CA ASP A 187 8.87 1.79 -19.40
C ASP A 187 9.52 2.90 -18.54
N GLY A 188 10.42 2.52 -17.63
CA GLY A 188 11.17 3.42 -16.76
C GLY A 188 10.49 3.71 -15.41
N MET A 189 9.25 3.30 -15.19
CA MET A 189 8.53 3.52 -13.95
C MET A 189 9.12 2.67 -12.82
N PHE A 190 9.35 3.27 -11.66
CA PHE A 190 9.77 2.54 -10.46
C PHE A 190 8.65 1.67 -9.91
N ALA A 191 9.01 0.54 -9.34
CA ALA A 191 8.05 -0.37 -8.74
C ALA A 191 7.70 0.05 -7.30
N TYR A 192 6.46 -0.24 -6.90
CA TYR A 192 5.91 0.05 -5.59
C TYR A 192 6.83 -0.40 -4.44
N GLN A 193 7.39 -1.63 -4.53
CA GLN A 193 8.20 -2.19 -3.44
C GLN A 193 9.45 -1.35 -3.12
N LEU A 194 10.11 -0.80 -4.13
CA LEU A 194 11.28 0.07 -3.93
C LEU A 194 10.86 1.45 -3.42
N ALA A 195 9.88 2.06 -4.06
CA ALA A 195 9.47 3.42 -3.75
C ALA A 195 8.94 3.56 -2.32
N VAL A 196 8.04 2.65 -1.88
CA VAL A 196 7.44 2.72 -0.53
C VAL A 196 8.49 2.56 0.57
N VAL A 197 9.48 1.67 0.39
CA VAL A 197 10.56 1.45 1.38
C VAL A 197 11.43 2.70 1.53
N LEU A 198 11.81 3.30 0.40
CA LEU A 198 12.66 4.49 0.41
C LEU A 198 11.94 5.71 0.98
N ASP A 199 10.67 5.88 0.64
CA ASP A 199 9.88 6.99 1.11
C ASP A 199 9.56 6.87 2.60
N ASP A 200 9.13 5.70 3.07
CA ASP A 200 8.85 5.47 4.49
C ASP A 200 10.12 5.71 5.32
N ALA A 201 11.29 5.25 4.85
CA ALA A 201 12.56 5.49 5.54
C ALA A 201 12.98 6.98 5.52
N ALA A 202 12.92 7.63 4.35
CA ALA A 202 13.31 9.03 4.19
C ALA A 202 12.40 9.99 4.97
N MET A 203 11.11 9.68 5.07
CA MET A 203 10.10 10.46 5.80
C MET A 203 10.08 10.14 7.31
N GLY A 204 10.90 9.18 7.76
CA GLY A 204 10.99 8.80 9.18
C GLY A 204 9.72 8.13 9.69
N VAL A 205 9.02 7.40 8.83
CA VAL A 205 7.85 6.60 9.21
C VAL A 205 8.28 5.51 10.18
N THR A 206 7.60 5.41 11.30
CA THR A 206 7.85 4.41 12.35
C THR A 206 6.77 3.34 12.40
N GLU A 207 5.60 3.61 11.81
CA GLU A 207 4.45 2.71 11.78
C GLU A 207 3.76 2.73 10.43
N VAL A 208 3.49 1.55 9.89
CA VAL A 208 2.79 1.33 8.63
C VAL A 208 1.51 0.56 8.89
N VAL A 209 0.37 1.24 8.81
CA VAL A 209 -0.97 0.63 8.82
C VAL A 209 -1.46 0.49 7.38
N ARG A 210 -1.91 -0.73 7.00
CA ARG A 210 -2.40 -1.02 5.63
C ARG A 210 -3.24 -2.29 5.57
N GLY A 211 -3.92 -2.53 4.45
CA GLY A 211 -4.74 -3.74 4.26
C GLY A 211 -3.93 -5.05 4.23
N ALA A 212 -4.54 -6.13 4.69
CA ALA A 212 -3.94 -7.46 4.75
C ALA A 212 -3.56 -8.05 3.38
N ASP A 213 -4.07 -7.49 2.30
CA ASP A 213 -3.65 -7.84 0.93
C ASP A 213 -2.20 -7.45 0.59
N LEU A 214 -1.55 -6.69 1.49
CA LEU A 214 -0.13 -6.35 1.40
C LEU A 214 0.74 -7.06 2.44
N LEU A 215 0.18 -8.00 3.20
CA LEU A 215 0.90 -8.75 4.23
C LEU A 215 2.11 -9.50 3.63
N ASP A 216 1.92 -10.15 2.49
CA ASP A 216 2.94 -10.86 1.73
C ASP A 216 4.00 -9.94 1.09
N SER A 217 3.73 -8.65 0.98
CA SER A 217 4.70 -7.65 0.51
C SER A 217 5.74 -7.28 1.58
N THR A 218 5.43 -7.51 2.85
CA THR A 218 6.30 -7.10 3.97
C THR A 218 7.65 -7.82 3.99
N PRO A 219 7.77 -9.14 3.81
CA PRO A 219 9.08 -9.82 3.78
C PRO A 219 10.01 -9.26 2.70
N ARG A 220 9.51 -8.99 1.49
CA ARG A 220 10.32 -8.40 0.40
C ARG A 220 10.70 -6.94 0.69
N GLN A 221 9.87 -6.18 1.38
CA GLN A 221 10.19 -4.83 1.83
C GLN A 221 11.22 -4.86 2.96
N LEU A 222 11.11 -5.77 3.92
CA LEU A 222 12.12 -5.96 4.98
C LEU A 222 13.48 -6.32 4.38
N TYR A 223 13.50 -7.16 3.34
CA TYR A 223 14.74 -7.45 2.60
C TYR A 223 15.34 -6.20 1.96
N LEU A 224 14.53 -5.34 1.35
CA LEU A 224 15.00 -4.05 0.81
C LEU A 224 15.53 -3.12 1.91
N TYR A 225 14.84 -3.00 3.06
CA TYR A 225 15.35 -2.24 4.21
C TYR A 225 16.72 -2.74 4.65
N HIS A 226 16.90 -4.06 4.73
CA HIS A 226 18.16 -4.69 5.09
C HIS A 226 19.28 -4.36 4.08
N LEU A 227 19.05 -4.58 2.78
CA LEU A 227 20.05 -4.33 1.73
C LEU A 227 20.49 -2.87 1.64
N LEU A 228 19.57 -1.97 1.90
CA LEU A 228 19.83 -0.53 1.84
C LEU A 228 20.39 0.03 3.15
N GLY A 229 20.42 -0.78 4.24
CA GLY A 229 20.85 -0.36 5.57
C GLY A 229 19.86 0.63 6.21
N LEU A 230 18.56 0.53 5.90
CA LEU A 230 17.52 1.38 6.40
C LEU A 230 16.81 0.73 7.60
N LYS A 231 16.25 1.57 8.48
CA LYS A 231 15.44 1.09 9.60
C LYS A 231 14.01 0.81 9.11
N ALA A 232 13.53 -0.41 9.26
CA ALA A 232 12.15 -0.76 8.97
C ALA A 232 11.20 -0.20 10.03
N PRO A 233 9.97 0.22 9.64
CA PRO A 233 8.90 0.56 10.57
C PRO A 233 8.26 -0.68 11.19
N GLU A 234 7.40 -0.48 12.19
CA GLU A 234 6.42 -1.48 12.60
C GLU A 234 5.33 -1.61 11.54
N PHE A 235 4.90 -2.85 11.26
CA PHE A 235 3.82 -3.12 10.31
C PHE A 235 2.58 -3.61 11.06
N ILE A 236 1.43 -3.06 10.68
CA ILE A 236 0.12 -3.43 11.21
C ILE A 236 -0.82 -3.60 10.02
N HIS A 237 -1.23 -4.83 9.76
CA HIS A 237 -2.17 -5.14 8.69
C HIS A 237 -3.56 -5.36 9.27
N PHE A 238 -4.56 -4.77 8.64
CA PHE A 238 -5.96 -4.92 9.04
C PHE A 238 -6.74 -5.69 7.96
N PRO A 239 -7.84 -6.39 8.34
CA PRO A 239 -8.64 -7.18 7.43
C PRO A 239 -9.29 -6.31 6.35
N LEU A 240 -9.51 -6.87 5.16
CA LEU A 240 -10.14 -6.17 4.05
C LEU A 240 -11.64 -5.99 4.29
N LEU A 241 -12.18 -4.90 3.75
CA LEU A 241 -13.62 -4.76 3.55
C LEU A 241 -14.00 -5.48 2.25
N LEU A 242 -14.95 -6.40 2.35
CA LEU A 242 -15.51 -7.15 1.23
C LEU A 242 -16.99 -6.78 1.05
N THR A 243 -17.50 -6.96 -0.15
CA THR A 243 -18.94 -6.97 -0.41
C THR A 243 -19.62 -8.15 0.29
N ALA A 244 -20.94 -8.14 0.37
CA ALA A 244 -21.70 -9.24 1.04
C ALA A 244 -21.42 -10.61 0.39
N ASP A 245 -21.19 -10.66 -0.92
CA ASP A 245 -20.80 -11.87 -1.68
C ASP A 245 -19.32 -12.26 -1.54
N GLY A 246 -18.54 -11.50 -0.73
CA GLY A 246 -17.14 -11.81 -0.44
C GLY A 246 -16.12 -11.31 -1.47
N ARG A 247 -16.52 -10.44 -2.37
CA ARG A 247 -15.67 -9.84 -3.39
C ARG A 247 -14.95 -8.59 -2.81
N ARG A 248 -13.71 -8.34 -3.22
CA ARG A 248 -13.01 -7.09 -2.89
C ARG A 248 -13.77 -5.87 -3.43
N LEU A 249 -13.85 -4.82 -2.64
CA LEU A 249 -14.37 -3.53 -3.10
C LEU A 249 -13.49 -3.01 -4.23
N SER A 250 -14.11 -2.57 -5.31
CA SER A 250 -13.40 -2.04 -6.45
C SER A 250 -14.11 -0.87 -7.11
N LYS A 251 -13.34 0.11 -7.55
CA LYS A 251 -13.83 1.27 -8.31
C LYS A 251 -14.54 0.88 -9.63
N ARG A 252 -14.21 -0.28 -10.21
CA ARG A 252 -14.77 -0.75 -11.49
C ARG A 252 -16.21 -1.24 -11.38
N ASN A 253 -16.60 -1.69 -10.20
CA ASN A 253 -17.91 -2.31 -9.97
C ASN A 253 -18.93 -1.35 -9.34
N ALA A 254 -18.64 -0.03 -9.31
CA ALA A 254 -19.47 0.98 -8.66
C ALA A 254 -19.77 0.63 -7.19
N ASP A 255 -18.86 -0.08 -6.51
CA ASP A 255 -18.97 -0.33 -5.08
C ASP A 255 -18.83 1.02 -4.37
N ALA A 256 -19.71 1.32 -3.42
CA ALA A 256 -19.96 2.62 -2.79
C ALA A 256 -18.70 3.51 -2.67
N GLY A 257 -18.51 4.37 -3.65
CA GLY A 257 -17.53 5.44 -3.64
C GLY A 257 -18.00 6.61 -2.78
N LEU A 258 -17.09 7.45 -2.34
CA LEU A 258 -17.46 8.60 -1.53
C LEU A 258 -18.40 9.55 -2.27
N ASP A 259 -18.33 9.62 -3.60
CA ASP A 259 -19.28 10.41 -4.43
C ASP A 259 -20.72 9.98 -4.26
N ASP A 260 -20.98 8.68 -4.15
CA ASP A 260 -22.32 8.12 -3.97
C ASP A 260 -22.81 8.26 -2.52
N LEU A 261 -21.88 8.35 -1.56
CA LEU A 261 -22.18 8.39 -0.14
C LEU A 261 -22.38 9.84 0.38
N ARG A 262 -21.55 10.80 -0.02
CA ARG A 262 -21.61 12.20 0.44
C ARG A 262 -22.99 12.88 0.29
N PRO A 263 -23.78 12.64 -0.77
CA PRO A 263 -25.12 13.21 -0.87
C PRO A 263 -26.12 12.65 0.16
N ARG A 264 -25.84 11.47 0.73
CA ARG A 264 -26.76 10.70 1.60
C ARG A 264 -26.32 10.67 3.06
N PHE A 265 -25.03 10.70 3.32
CA PHE A 265 -24.42 10.55 4.64
C PHE A 265 -23.48 11.69 4.95
N SER A 266 -23.42 12.10 6.20
CA SER A 266 -22.36 12.96 6.73
C SER A 266 -21.07 12.12 6.92
N ALA A 267 -19.93 12.81 7.06
CA ALA A 267 -18.66 12.18 7.38
C ALA A 267 -18.74 11.32 8.65
N ALA A 268 -19.35 11.84 9.71
CA ALA A 268 -19.51 11.12 10.98
C ALA A 268 -20.39 9.86 10.84
N GLU A 269 -21.45 9.88 10.01
CA GLU A 269 -22.26 8.67 9.73
C GLU A 269 -21.43 7.61 9.01
N ILE A 270 -20.58 7.98 8.04
CA ILE A 270 -19.71 7.04 7.31
C ILE A 270 -18.65 6.46 8.26
N LEU A 271 -17.96 7.31 9.01
CA LEU A 271 -16.91 6.87 9.94
C LEU A 271 -17.48 5.98 11.07
N GLY A 272 -18.63 6.37 11.65
CA GLY A 272 -19.30 5.57 12.69
C GLY A 272 -19.71 4.19 12.20
N ARG A 273 -20.24 4.08 10.96
CA ARG A 273 -20.60 2.81 10.32
C ARG A 273 -19.37 1.94 10.00
N LEU A 274 -18.29 2.54 9.51
CA LEU A 274 -17.03 1.82 9.28
C LEU A 274 -16.43 1.31 10.59
N ALA A 275 -16.44 2.12 11.64
CA ALA A 275 -15.96 1.74 12.96
C ALA A 275 -16.81 0.61 13.60
N PHE A 276 -18.12 0.61 13.36
CA PHE A 276 -19.01 -0.49 13.77
C PHE A 276 -18.65 -1.78 13.04
N LEU A 277 -18.51 -1.76 11.72
CA LEU A 277 -18.10 -2.94 10.94
C LEU A 277 -16.73 -3.46 11.39
N ALA A 278 -15.82 -2.57 11.75
CA ALA A 278 -14.49 -2.90 12.24
C ALA A 278 -14.45 -3.27 13.75
N GLY A 279 -15.59 -3.23 14.45
CA GLY A 279 -15.76 -3.72 15.82
C GLY A 279 -15.38 -2.77 16.95
N PHE A 280 -14.97 -1.52 16.66
CA PHE A 280 -14.57 -0.57 17.71
C PHE A 280 -15.59 0.58 17.95
N ASN A 281 -16.73 0.57 17.28
CA ASN A 281 -17.91 1.33 17.66
C ASN A 281 -19.03 0.34 18.03
N PRO A 282 -19.72 0.48 19.17
CA PRO A 282 -20.69 -0.52 19.64
C PRO A 282 -21.96 -0.60 18.78
N ASP A 283 -22.27 0.47 18.07
CA ASP A 283 -23.37 0.59 17.12
C ASP A 283 -22.93 1.43 15.92
N ALA A 284 -23.79 1.56 14.92
CA ALA A 284 -23.48 2.35 13.71
C ALA A 284 -23.79 3.84 13.86
N SER A 285 -23.85 4.35 15.10
CA SER A 285 -24.11 5.78 15.36
C SER A 285 -23.02 6.68 14.76
N PRO A 286 -23.37 7.91 14.36
CA PRO A 286 -22.40 8.86 13.83
C PRO A 286 -21.30 9.16 14.85
N LYS A 287 -20.05 9.12 14.40
CA LYS A 287 -18.85 9.44 15.19
C LYS A 287 -17.82 10.15 14.31
N THR A 288 -17.23 11.21 14.83
CA THR A 288 -16.04 11.84 14.22
C THR A 288 -14.79 10.99 14.48
N ALA A 289 -13.70 11.21 13.72
CA ALA A 289 -12.43 10.54 13.96
C ALA A 289 -11.90 10.80 15.38
N GLU A 290 -12.04 12.02 15.91
CA GLU A 290 -11.62 12.39 17.27
C GLU A 290 -12.45 11.68 18.35
N GLU A 291 -13.74 11.45 18.14
CA GLU A 291 -14.60 10.68 19.05
C GLU A 291 -14.20 9.20 19.03
N LEU A 292 -13.93 8.65 17.83
CA LEU A 292 -13.48 7.27 17.66
C LEU A 292 -12.11 7.00 18.28
N LEU A 293 -11.23 8.01 18.34
CA LEU A 293 -9.89 7.90 18.93
C LEU A 293 -9.94 7.43 20.40
N LYS A 294 -10.98 7.81 21.13
CA LYS A 294 -11.15 7.44 22.56
C LYS A 294 -11.48 5.96 22.74
N ASP A 295 -12.18 5.37 21.79
CA ASP A 295 -12.71 4.02 21.86
C ASP A 295 -11.89 3.01 21.05
N PHE A 296 -10.97 3.48 20.22
CA PHE A 296 -10.17 2.65 19.32
C PHE A 296 -9.20 1.74 20.10
N SER A 297 -9.13 0.49 19.68
CA SER A 297 -8.10 -0.47 20.09
C SER A 297 -7.97 -1.54 19.01
N TRP A 298 -6.75 -1.91 18.69
CA TRP A 298 -6.45 -3.00 17.74
C TRP A 298 -7.06 -4.34 18.21
N ASP A 299 -7.20 -4.57 19.51
CA ASP A 299 -7.79 -5.79 20.08
C ASP A 299 -9.28 -5.97 19.74
N LYS A 300 -9.95 -4.88 19.35
CA LYS A 300 -11.37 -4.91 18.97
C LYS A 300 -11.59 -5.27 17.50
N LEU A 301 -10.58 -5.09 16.66
CA LEU A 301 -10.69 -5.41 15.22
C LEU A 301 -10.65 -6.93 15.03
N PRO A 302 -11.49 -7.48 14.12
CA PRO A 302 -11.37 -8.88 13.72
C PRO A 302 -10.06 -9.07 12.92
N ARG A 303 -9.59 -10.31 12.83
CA ARG A 303 -8.48 -10.68 11.95
C ARG A 303 -8.95 -11.22 10.61
N GLU A 304 -10.18 -11.65 10.53
CA GLU A 304 -10.84 -12.10 9.31
C GLU A 304 -11.42 -10.93 8.53
N ASP A 305 -11.49 -11.07 7.21
CA ASP A 305 -12.06 -10.06 6.33
C ASP A 305 -13.50 -9.70 6.72
N ILE A 306 -13.80 -8.41 6.65
CA ILE A 306 -15.06 -7.82 7.10
C ILE A 306 -16.03 -7.72 5.92
N ARG A 307 -17.15 -8.41 5.99
CA ARG A 307 -18.20 -8.30 4.97
C ARG A 307 -19.16 -7.17 5.28
N ILE A 308 -19.36 -6.30 4.29
CA ILE A 308 -20.38 -5.24 4.36
C ILE A 308 -21.73 -5.88 4.03
N PRO A 309 -22.72 -5.86 4.95
CA PRO A 309 -24.05 -6.38 4.66
C PRO A 309 -24.73 -5.62 3.50
N ASP A 310 -25.55 -6.31 2.73
CA ASP A 310 -26.35 -5.69 1.69
C ASP A 310 -27.21 -4.57 2.27
N GLY A 311 -27.23 -3.43 1.59
CA GLY A 311 -28.01 -2.27 2.02
C GLY A 311 -27.40 -1.47 3.17
N PHE A 312 -26.29 -1.87 3.79
CA PHE A 312 -25.71 -1.19 4.97
C PHE A 312 -25.37 0.29 4.71
N PHE A 313 -25.01 0.63 3.49
CA PHE A 313 -24.81 2.01 3.02
C PHE A 313 -25.88 2.47 2.00
N ALA A 314 -27.03 1.79 1.91
CA ALA A 314 -28.08 2.17 0.95
C ALA A 314 -28.97 3.30 1.47
N ASP A 315 -29.45 3.20 2.73
CA ASP A 315 -30.37 4.17 3.33
C ASP A 315 -30.04 4.51 4.79
N LYS A 316 -30.46 5.71 5.24
CA LYS A 316 -30.23 6.19 6.62
C LYS A 316 -30.93 5.36 7.70
N GLY A 317 -31.87 4.49 7.34
CA GLY A 317 -32.69 3.69 8.26
C GLY A 317 -32.42 2.18 8.31
N ALA A 318 -31.40 1.69 7.63
CA ALA A 318 -31.12 0.25 7.47
C ALA A 318 -30.11 -0.30 8.51
N VAL A 319 -30.13 0.20 9.75
CA VAL A 319 -29.31 -0.33 10.87
C VAL A 319 -30.14 -0.58 12.08
#